data_68516df40311ae3e02c1fc2aedb9f8ac
#
_entry.id   68516df40311ae3e02c1fc2aedb9f8ac
#
_cell.length_a   1.000
_cell.length_b   1.000
_cell.length_c   1.000
_cell.angle_alpha   90.00
_cell.angle_beta   90.00
_cell.angle_gamma   90.00
#
_symmetry.space_group_name_H-M   'P 1'
#
loop_
_entity.id
_entity.type
_entity.pdbx_description
1 polymer ?
#
loop_
_entity_poly.entity_id
_entity_poly.type
_entity_poly.pdbx_seq_one_letter_code
_entity_poly.pdbx_strand_id
1 'polypeptide(L)'
;AASDVYKRQILCSRGGYGAVHLIDKIDFTAFCEHPKWLLGFSDITALHNLFQKNGYASLHSLMARHLTVEPEDDLCANYLKDILLGNIPSYMCEKHKLNKQGTAQGVLHGGNMAVAYGLRGTPYDIPAEGTILFIEDVSERPHAIERMMYNLKLGGVLEKLSGLIIGQFTEYEEDCSLGKELYAALADLVKEYDYPVCFNFPVGHVTHNLPLINGAKVEFVVGKKNVELKFIC
;
A
#
# COMPACT_ATOMS: atom_id res chain seq x y z
N ALA A 1 14.60 21.03 -8.64
CA ALA A 1 13.98 20.06 -9.59
C ALA A 1 12.46 20.00 -9.42
N ALA A 2 11.95 20.14 -8.19
CA ALA A 2 10.51 20.09 -7.93
C ALA A 2 9.73 21.31 -8.46
N SER A 3 10.38 22.45 -8.66
CA SER A 3 9.77 23.67 -9.18
C SER A 3 9.64 23.72 -10.70
N ASP A 4 10.19 22.72 -11.43
CA ASP A 4 10.10 22.68 -12.89
C ASP A 4 8.70 22.24 -13.32
N VAL A 5 7.93 23.15 -13.90
CA VAL A 5 6.53 22.92 -14.33
C VAL A 5 6.39 21.85 -15.43
N TYR A 6 7.46 21.56 -16.17
CA TYR A 6 7.46 20.53 -17.22
C TYR A 6 7.64 19.12 -16.66
N LYS A 7 8.20 18.97 -15.47
CA LYS A 7 8.35 17.67 -14.80
C LYS A 7 7.06 17.32 -14.07
N ARG A 8 6.45 16.21 -14.44
CA ARG A 8 5.17 15.77 -13.89
C ARG A 8 5.29 14.65 -12.86
N GLN A 9 6.50 14.12 -12.65
CA GLN A 9 6.78 12.99 -11.74
C GLN A 9 7.93 13.32 -10.79
N ILE A 10 7.80 12.79 -9.58
CA ILE A 10 8.85 12.68 -8.58
C ILE A 10 9.11 11.19 -8.40
N LEU A 11 10.08 10.65 -9.12
CA LEU A 11 10.48 9.25 -9.00
C LEU A 11 11.53 9.12 -7.92
N CYS A 12 11.21 8.41 -6.83
CA CYS A 12 12.15 8.14 -5.76
C CYS A 12 13.26 7.19 -6.26
N SER A 13 14.50 7.44 -5.85
CA SER A 13 15.63 6.62 -6.28
C SER A 13 15.62 5.25 -5.61
N ARG A 14 15.33 5.20 -4.32
CA ARG A 14 15.20 4.00 -3.48
C ARG A 14 14.44 4.33 -2.20
N GLY A 15 13.99 3.30 -1.48
CA GLY A 15 13.55 3.40 -0.09
C GLY A 15 14.73 3.51 0.89
N GLY A 16 14.55 3.05 2.08
CA GLY A 16 15.55 3.07 3.16
C GLY A 16 14.95 3.57 4.46
N TYR A 17 15.44 4.67 4.99
CA TYR A 17 14.94 5.32 6.20
C TYR A 17 15.14 6.83 6.10
N GLY A 18 14.21 7.58 6.68
CA GLY A 18 14.36 9.04 6.86
C GLY A 18 13.30 9.89 6.19
N ALA A 19 12.39 9.33 5.38
CA ALA A 19 11.28 10.10 4.81
C ALA A 19 10.43 10.77 5.91
N VAL A 20 10.29 10.12 7.06
CA VAL A 20 9.60 10.65 8.24
C VAL A 20 10.20 11.99 8.75
N HIS A 21 11.49 12.23 8.56
CA HIS A 21 12.13 13.50 8.95
C HIS A 21 11.77 14.69 8.06
N LEU A 22 11.06 14.44 6.95
CA LEU A 22 10.70 15.43 5.96
C LEU A 22 9.24 15.85 6.02
N ILE A 23 8.35 14.97 6.51
CA ILE A 23 6.90 15.13 6.34
C ILE A 23 6.32 16.38 7.01
N ASP A 24 6.94 16.87 8.08
CA ASP A 24 6.56 18.11 8.79
C ASP A 24 7.27 19.36 8.27
N LYS A 25 8.22 19.20 7.33
CA LYS A 25 9.05 20.29 6.78
C LYS A 25 8.73 20.62 5.34
N ILE A 26 8.00 19.76 4.63
CA ILE A 26 7.64 19.97 3.24
C ILE A 26 6.53 21.02 3.16
N ASP A 27 6.83 22.15 2.50
CA ASP A 27 5.81 23.11 2.12
C ASP A 27 5.06 22.65 0.88
N PHE A 28 3.78 22.37 1.04
CA PHE A 28 2.88 21.92 -0.04
C PHE A 28 2.32 23.06 -0.89
N THR A 29 2.54 24.33 -0.52
CA THR A 29 1.94 25.48 -1.21
C THR A 29 2.30 25.50 -2.70
N ALA A 30 3.60 25.40 -3.00
CA ALA A 30 4.06 25.35 -4.40
C ALA A 30 3.66 24.05 -5.13
N PHE A 31 3.44 22.97 -4.39
CA PHE A 31 2.97 21.71 -4.96
C PHE A 31 1.50 21.81 -5.43
N CYS A 32 0.64 22.53 -4.70
CA CYS A 32 -0.75 22.72 -5.04
C CYS A 32 -0.93 23.46 -6.38
N GLU A 33 -0.02 24.35 -6.74
CA GLU A 33 -0.05 25.07 -8.02
C GLU A 33 0.34 24.18 -9.20
N HIS A 34 1.25 23.22 -8.98
CA HIS A 34 1.77 22.33 -10.02
C HIS A 34 1.89 20.89 -9.52
N PRO A 35 0.77 20.18 -9.32
CA PRO A 35 0.79 18.82 -8.77
C PRO A 35 1.59 17.86 -9.64
N LYS A 36 2.30 16.94 -8.98
CA LYS A 36 3.14 15.92 -9.61
C LYS A 36 2.83 14.55 -9.01
N TRP A 37 2.98 13.51 -9.82
CA TRP A 37 2.99 12.16 -9.29
C TRP A 37 4.20 11.94 -8.38
N LEU A 38 3.97 11.42 -7.18
CA LEU A 38 5.00 10.83 -6.33
C LEU A 38 5.02 9.32 -6.55
N LEU A 39 6.18 8.77 -6.89
CA LEU A 39 6.39 7.36 -7.20
C LEU A 39 7.40 6.75 -6.24
N GLY A 40 7.04 5.66 -5.60
CA GLY A 40 7.93 4.90 -4.71
C GLY A 40 7.14 4.01 -3.77
N PHE A 41 7.85 3.27 -2.93
CA PHE A 41 7.28 2.39 -1.89
C PHE A 41 8.23 2.27 -0.70
N SER A 42 7.97 1.38 0.25
CA SER A 42 8.81 1.22 1.44
C SER A 42 8.76 2.48 2.33
N ASP A 43 9.91 3.07 2.68
CA ASP A 43 10.01 4.32 3.46
C ASP A 43 9.21 5.50 2.86
N ILE A 44 8.96 5.46 1.53
CA ILE A 44 8.15 6.47 0.84
C ILE A 44 6.69 6.45 1.29
N THR A 45 6.24 5.41 1.99
CA THR A 45 4.92 5.36 2.64
C THR A 45 4.67 6.59 3.51
N ALA A 46 5.68 7.12 4.19
CA ALA A 46 5.55 8.36 4.97
C ALA A 46 5.13 9.55 4.08
N LEU A 47 5.69 9.65 2.88
CA LEU A 47 5.31 10.68 1.92
C LEU A 47 3.95 10.41 1.28
N HIS A 48 3.57 9.16 1.06
CA HIS A 48 2.21 8.83 0.60
C HIS A 48 1.15 9.30 1.61
N ASN A 49 1.40 9.13 2.91
CA ASN A 49 0.52 9.62 3.96
C ASN A 49 0.45 11.16 3.99
N LEU A 50 1.57 11.85 3.74
CA LEU A 50 1.60 13.31 3.58
C LEU A 50 0.74 13.76 2.37
N PHE A 51 0.86 13.07 1.22
CA PHE A 51 0.06 13.35 0.02
C PHE A 51 -1.42 13.15 0.31
N GLN A 52 -1.78 12.01 0.91
CA GLN A 52 -3.15 11.69 1.30
C GLN A 52 -3.75 12.75 2.24
N LYS A 53 -3.01 13.19 3.25
CA LYS A 53 -3.44 14.28 4.16
C LYS A 53 -3.78 15.57 3.40
N ASN A 54 -3.07 15.85 2.33
CA ASN A 54 -3.28 17.05 1.51
C ASN A 54 -4.26 16.82 0.34
N GLY A 55 -4.92 15.65 0.25
CA GLY A 55 -5.91 15.35 -0.77
C GLY A 55 -5.34 14.98 -2.15
N TYR A 56 -4.07 14.59 -2.22
CA TYR A 56 -3.41 14.21 -3.46
C TYR A 56 -3.19 12.70 -3.55
N ALA A 57 -3.44 12.16 -4.75
CA ALA A 57 -3.08 10.79 -5.09
C ALA A 57 -1.56 10.65 -5.27
N SER A 58 -1.06 9.43 -5.03
CA SER A 58 0.34 9.08 -5.22
C SER A 58 0.48 7.61 -5.62
N LEU A 59 1.63 7.19 -6.13
CA LEU A 59 1.87 5.84 -6.66
C LEU A 59 2.80 5.04 -5.75
N HIS A 60 2.25 4.07 -5.04
CA HIS A 60 3.04 2.96 -4.49
C HIS A 60 3.50 2.10 -5.66
N SER A 61 4.77 2.19 -6.03
CA SER A 61 5.28 1.59 -7.26
C SER A 61 6.79 1.40 -7.23
N LEU A 62 7.32 0.76 -8.24
CA LEU A 62 8.74 0.65 -8.48
C LEU A 62 9.46 2.01 -8.38
N MET A 63 10.70 1.98 -7.91
CA MET A 63 11.60 3.14 -7.82
C MET A 63 12.70 3.06 -8.88
N ALA A 64 13.46 4.13 -9.07
CA ALA A 64 14.50 4.20 -10.11
C ALA A 64 15.49 3.03 -10.03
N ARG A 65 15.89 2.59 -8.82
CA ARG A 65 16.75 1.42 -8.63
C ARG A 65 16.18 0.16 -9.28
N HIS A 66 14.87 -0.09 -9.16
CA HIS A 66 14.23 -1.28 -9.73
C HIS A 66 14.24 -1.23 -11.26
N LEU A 67 13.94 -0.07 -11.84
CA LEU A 67 13.96 0.15 -13.29
C LEU A 67 15.35 -0.04 -13.93
N THR A 68 16.42 -0.10 -13.13
CA THR A 68 17.79 -0.34 -13.64
C THR A 68 18.23 -1.79 -13.54
N VAL A 69 17.50 -2.64 -12.82
CA VAL A 69 17.86 -4.05 -12.57
C VAL A 69 16.83 -5.04 -13.12
N GLU A 70 15.57 -4.61 -13.28
CA GLU A 70 14.54 -5.44 -13.87
C GLU A 70 14.64 -5.47 -15.40
N PRO A 71 14.16 -6.56 -16.05
CA PRO A 71 14.12 -6.66 -17.51
C PRO A 71 13.33 -5.51 -18.16
N GLU A 72 13.64 -5.19 -19.43
CA GLU A 72 12.93 -4.13 -20.17
C GLU A 72 11.42 -4.43 -20.36
N ASP A 73 11.03 -5.71 -20.34
CA ASP A 73 9.64 -6.18 -20.46
C ASP A 73 8.98 -6.49 -19.11
N ASP A 74 9.55 -6.01 -18.00
CA ASP A 74 8.96 -6.20 -16.67
C ASP A 74 7.50 -5.74 -16.61
N LEU A 75 6.65 -6.64 -16.13
CA LEU A 75 5.19 -6.43 -16.08
C LEU A 75 4.81 -5.20 -15.24
N CYS A 76 5.45 -5.01 -14.08
CA CYS A 76 5.12 -3.92 -13.15
C CYS A 76 5.63 -2.58 -13.68
N ALA A 77 6.77 -2.55 -14.37
CA ALA A 77 7.26 -1.38 -15.07
C ALA A 77 6.32 -0.98 -16.22
N ASN A 78 5.78 -1.95 -16.95
CA ASN A 78 4.78 -1.70 -18.00
C ASN A 78 3.48 -1.15 -17.42
N TYR A 79 2.94 -1.72 -16.33
CA TYR A 79 1.78 -1.15 -15.64
C TYR A 79 2.04 0.28 -15.14
N LEU A 80 3.23 0.54 -14.57
CA LEU A 80 3.59 1.88 -14.15
C LEU A 80 3.59 2.86 -15.31
N LYS A 81 4.17 2.49 -16.44
CA LYS A 81 4.16 3.28 -17.67
C LYS A 81 2.74 3.55 -18.16
N ASP A 82 1.88 2.53 -18.18
CA ASP A 82 0.48 2.67 -18.59
C ASP A 82 -0.27 3.67 -17.71
N ILE A 83 -0.14 3.57 -16.38
CA ILE A 83 -0.74 4.53 -15.44
C ILE A 83 -0.27 5.96 -15.74
N LEU A 84 1.02 6.17 -15.97
CA LEU A 84 1.58 7.49 -16.26
C LEU A 84 1.11 8.05 -17.61
N LEU A 85 0.70 7.19 -18.54
CA LEU A 85 0.09 7.54 -19.83
C LEU A 85 -1.45 7.70 -19.74
N GLY A 86 -2.06 7.47 -18.58
CA GLY A 86 -3.49 7.58 -18.36
C GLY A 86 -4.28 6.28 -18.60
N ASN A 87 -3.61 5.17 -18.89
CA ASN A 87 -4.21 3.86 -19.05
C ASN A 87 -4.23 3.12 -17.70
N ILE A 88 -5.28 3.32 -16.93
CA ILE A 88 -5.38 2.75 -15.58
C ILE A 88 -5.74 1.26 -15.67
N PRO A 89 -4.89 0.33 -15.18
CA PRO A 89 -5.14 -1.09 -15.27
C PRO A 89 -6.19 -1.58 -14.26
N SER A 90 -6.74 -2.76 -14.52
CA SER A 90 -7.39 -3.61 -13.51
C SER A 90 -6.46 -4.77 -13.19
N TYR A 91 -6.38 -5.12 -11.93
CA TYR A 91 -5.56 -6.24 -11.48
C TYR A 91 -6.42 -7.44 -11.16
N MET A 92 -5.97 -8.61 -11.62
CA MET A 92 -6.55 -9.89 -11.26
C MET A 92 -5.44 -10.80 -10.73
N CYS A 93 -5.62 -11.36 -9.54
CA CYS A 93 -4.67 -12.29 -8.96
C CYS A 93 -5.36 -13.55 -8.43
N GLU A 94 -4.54 -14.57 -8.20
CA GLU A 94 -5.02 -15.86 -7.74
C GLU A 94 -5.59 -15.78 -6.32
N LYS A 95 -6.51 -16.68 -6.04
CA LYS A 95 -7.10 -16.83 -4.72
C LYS A 95 -6.09 -17.42 -3.73
N HIS A 96 -6.00 -16.84 -2.55
CA HIS A 96 -5.35 -17.45 -1.40
C HIS A 96 -6.37 -18.23 -0.50
N LYS A 97 -5.91 -19.28 0.17
CA LYS A 97 -6.77 -20.15 1.03
C LYS A 97 -7.44 -19.40 2.19
N LEU A 98 -6.82 -18.32 2.67
CA LEU A 98 -7.29 -17.51 3.80
C LEU A 98 -8.17 -16.32 3.38
N ASN A 99 -8.43 -16.13 2.10
CA ASN A 99 -9.25 -15.02 1.64
C ASN A 99 -10.66 -15.06 2.21
N LYS A 100 -11.17 -13.91 2.65
CA LYS A 100 -12.57 -13.71 3.00
C LYS A 100 -13.30 -13.08 1.83
N GLN A 101 -14.27 -13.81 1.26
CA GLN A 101 -15.02 -13.37 0.08
C GLN A 101 -15.89 -12.15 0.37
N GLY A 102 -16.06 -11.32 -0.64
CA GLY A 102 -16.93 -10.15 -0.58
C GLY A 102 -16.61 -9.17 -1.68
N THR A 103 -17.40 -8.13 -1.77
CA THR A 103 -17.21 -6.99 -2.69
C THR A 103 -17.32 -5.70 -1.91
N ALA A 104 -16.41 -4.78 -2.14
CA ALA A 104 -16.44 -3.46 -1.54
C ALA A 104 -15.98 -2.38 -2.53
N GLN A 105 -16.41 -1.16 -2.27
CA GLN A 105 -15.87 0.04 -2.90
C GLN A 105 -15.32 0.95 -1.81
N GLY A 106 -14.22 1.63 -2.09
CA GLY A 106 -13.59 2.52 -1.14
C GLY A 106 -12.41 3.26 -1.76
N VAL A 107 -11.75 4.07 -0.94
CA VAL A 107 -10.49 4.72 -1.33
C VAL A 107 -9.33 3.79 -0.98
N LEU A 108 -8.51 3.48 -1.97
CA LEU A 108 -7.31 2.67 -1.76
C LEU A 108 -6.25 3.48 -1.04
N HIS A 109 -5.74 2.97 0.07
CA HIS A 109 -4.63 3.58 0.79
C HIS A 109 -3.79 2.50 1.49
N GLY A 110 -2.50 2.74 1.63
CA GLY A 110 -1.61 1.82 2.34
C GLY A 110 -0.15 1.96 1.95
N GLY A 111 0.60 0.89 2.24
CA GLY A 111 2.04 0.79 1.98
C GLY A 111 2.75 -0.09 3.00
N ASN A 112 3.99 0.28 3.32
CA ASN A 112 4.79 -0.43 4.31
C ASN A 112 4.18 -0.27 5.70
N MET A 113 3.95 -1.40 6.37
CA MET A 113 3.19 -1.45 7.61
C MET A 113 3.95 -0.81 8.78
N ALA A 114 5.24 -1.07 8.92
CA ALA A 114 6.07 -0.50 10.00
C ALA A 114 6.17 1.03 9.87
N VAL A 115 6.30 1.55 8.65
CA VAL A 115 6.31 2.99 8.39
C VAL A 115 4.96 3.62 8.74
N ALA A 116 3.86 3.02 8.28
CA ALA A 116 2.51 3.49 8.59
C ALA A 116 2.21 3.41 10.10
N TYR A 117 2.66 2.35 10.77
CA TYR A 117 2.58 2.19 12.23
C TYR A 117 3.29 3.32 12.97
N GLY A 118 4.48 3.73 12.50
CA GLY A 118 5.23 4.86 13.07
C GLY A 118 4.51 6.21 12.99
N LEU A 119 3.48 6.34 12.14
CA LEU A 119 2.68 7.55 11.97
C LEU A 119 1.34 7.51 12.72
N ARG A 120 1.04 6.41 13.41
CA ARG A 120 -0.21 6.25 14.18
C ARG A 120 -0.39 7.36 15.22
N GLY A 121 -1.60 7.92 15.27
CA GLY A 121 -1.94 9.00 16.20
C GLY A 121 -1.35 10.37 15.83
N THR A 122 -0.72 10.50 14.68
CA THR A 122 -0.24 11.79 14.14
C THR A 122 -1.22 12.35 13.09
N PRO A 123 -1.06 13.60 12.63
CA PRO A 123 -1.84 14.13 11.52
C PRO A 123 -1.66 13.40 10.18
N TYR A 124 -0.72 12.48 10.10
CA TYR A 124 -0.37 11.67 8.92
C TYR A 124 -0.79 10.20 9.07
N ASP A 125 -1.71 9.93 9.99
CA ASP A 125 -2.24 8.60 10.24
C ASP A 125 -3.05 8.05 9.07
N ILE A 126 -3.30 6.74 9.08
CA ILE A 126 -4.11 6.04 8.07
C ILE A 126 -5.54 6.59 8.08
N PRO A 127 -6.08 7.05 6.94
CA PRO A 127 -7.50 7.39 6.82
C PRO A 127 -8.34 6.12 6.86
N ALA A 128 -8.95 5.81 8.00
CA ALA A 128 -9.61 4.51 8.19
C ALA A 128 -10.99 4.42 7.54
N GLU A 129 -11.80 5.50 7.65
CA GLU A 129 -13.21 5.49 7.24
C GLU A 129 -13.39 5.26 5.74
N GLY A 130 -14.04 4.16 5.37
CA GLY A 130 -14.31 3.81 3.97
C GLY A 130 -13.08 3.42 3.15
N THR A 131 -11.94 3.17 3.81
CA THR A 131 -10.68 2.82 3.14
C THR A 131 -10.62 1.33 2.81
N ILE A 132 -10.11 1.01 1.62
CA ILE A 132 -9.55 -0.30 1.31
C ILE A 132 -8.05 -0.20 1.60
N LEU A 133 -7.66 -0.76 2.75
CA LEU A 133 -6.28 -0.67 3.22
C LEU A 133 -5.43 -1.78 2.62
N PHE A 134 -4.27 -1.45 2.06
CA PHE A 134 -3.27 -2.45 1.72
C PHE A 134 -2.02 -2.30 2.61
N ILE A 135 -1.46 -3.43 3.03
CA ILE A 135 -0.27 -3.47 3.89
C ILE A 135 0.71 -4.51 3.37
N GLU A 136 1.98 -4.19 3.45
CA GLU A 136 3.11 -5.06 3.14
C GLU A 136 4.27 -4.74 4.09
N ASP A 137 5.23 -5.63 4.25
CA ASP A 137 6.47 -5.32 4.97
C ASP A 137 7.63 -6.24 4.58
N VAL A 138 8.83 -5.87 5.01
CA VAL A 138 10.06 -6.63 4.77
C VAL A 138 10.88 -6.71 6.05
N SER A 139 11.46 -7.89 6.33
CA SER A 139 12.38 -8.13 7.45
C SER A 139 11.78 -7.92 8.85
N GLU A 140 10.46 -7.80 8.97
CA GLU A 140 9.79 -7.69 10.27
C GLU A 140 9.49 -9.07 10.87
N ARG A 141 9.64 -9.20 12.18
CA ARG A 141 9.34 -10.46 12.88
C ARG A 141 7.82 -10.69 12.97
N PRO A 142 7.32 -11.94 12.88
CA PRO A 142 5.90 -12.26 12.95
C PRO A 142 5.16 -11.60 14.11
N HIS A 143 5.72 -11.64 15.33
CA HIS A 143 5.09 -11.01 16.49
C HIS A 143 5.10 -9.46 16.43
N ALA A 144 6.02 -8.84 15.69
CA ALA A 144 6.02 -7.40 15.47
C ALA A 144 4.89 -7.02 14.50
N ILE A 145 4.73 -7.78 13.42
CA ILE A 145 3.61 -7.61 12.46
C ILE A 145 2.27 -7.80 13.19
N GLU A 146 2.12 -8.86 13.97
CA GLU A 146 0.90 -9.08 14.74
C GLU A 146 0.61 -7.93 15.72
N ARG A 147 1.63 -7.42 16.41
CA ARG A 147 1.50 -6.26 17.33
C ARG A 147 1.02 -5.00 16.60
N MET A 148 1.54 -4.74 15.41
CA MET A 148 1.09 -3.61 14.57
C MET A 148 -0.37 -3.79 14.14
N MET A 149 -0.79 -5.03 13.77
CA MET A 149 -2.20 -5.31 13.48
C MET A 149 -3.10 -5.13 14.70
N TYR A 150 -2.65 -5.54 15.90
CA TYR A 150 -3.39 -5.25 17.15
C TYR A 150 -3.50 -3.75 17.43
N ASN A 151 -2.49 -2.95 17.10
CA ASN A 151 -2.58 -1.51 17.20
C ASN A 151 -3.68 -0.95 16.27
N LEU A 152 -3.76 -1.43 15.03
CA LEU A 152 -4.85 -1.05 14.11
C LEU A 152 -6.23 -1.47 14.64
N LYS A 153 -6.32 -2.68 15.22
CA LYS A 153 -7.55 -3.19 15.82
C LYS A 153 -7.98 -2.35 17.02
N LEU A 154 -7.13 -2.23 18.02
CA LEU A 154 -7.43 -1.52 19.27
C LEU A 154 -7.62 -0.01 19.04
N GLY A 155 -6.97 0.54 18.02
CA GLY A 155 -7.14 1.93 17.60
C GLY A 155 -8.39 2.17 16.75
N GLY A 156 -9.25 1.16 16.52
CA GLY A 156 -10.50 1.28 15.77
C GLY A 156 -10.33 1.51 14.27
N VAL A 157 -9.14 1.24 13.71
CA VAL A 157 -8.89 1.37 12.26
C VAL A 157 -9.58 0.23 11.52
N LEU A 158 -9.34 -1.03 11.95
CA LEU A 158 -9.88 -2.20 11.25
C LEU A 158 -11.40 -2.22 11.18
N GLU A 159 -12.09 -1.70 12.18
CA GLU A 159 -13.56 -1.61 12.24
C GLU A 159 -14.14 -0.68 11.15
N LYS A 160 -13.38 0.34 10.72
CA LYS A 160 -13.83 1.39 9.81
C LYS A 160 -13.48 1.13 8.35
N LEU A 161 -12.71 0.07 8.07
CA LEU A 161 -12.31 -0.27 6.71
C LEU A 161 -13.49 -0.75 5.88
N SER A 162 -13.43 -0.50 4.57
CA SER A 162 -14.29 -1.16 3.57
C SER A 162 -13.68 -2.46 3.03
N GLY A 163 -12.38 -2.67 3.17
CA GLY A 163 -11.68 -3.86 2.72
C GLY A 163 -10.23 -3.89 3.19
N LEU A 164 -9.63 -5.07 3.20
CA LEU A 164 -8.23 -5.24 3.59
C LEU A 164 -7.49 -6.10 2.56
N ILE A 165 -6.38 -5.58 2.08
CA ILE A 165 -5.44 -6.25 1.20
C ILE A 165 -4.16 -6.51 1.98
N ILE A 166 -3.92 -7.76 2.34
CA ILE A 166 -2.67 -8.20 2.90
C ILE A 166 -1.75 -8.57 1.74
N GLY A 167 -0.77 -7.72 1.48
CA GLY A 167 0.26 -7.91 0.49
C GLY A 167 1.26 -8.98 0.90
N GLN A 168 2.48 -8.87 0.42
CA GLN A 168 3.51 -9.85 0.73
C GLN A 168 4.41 -9.34 1.85
N PHE A 169 4.50 -10.12 2.91
CA PHE A 169 5.51 -9.97 3.94
C PHE A 169 6.70 -10.84 3.54
N THR A 170 7.89 -10.27 3.51
CA THR A 170 9.09 -10.94 2.99
C THR A 170 10.26 -10.86 3.95
N GLU A 171 11.30 -11.68 3.72
CA GLU A 171 12.53 -11.71 4.52
C GLU A 171 12.28 -11.89 6.02
N TYR A 172 11.33 -12.74 6.39
CA TYR A 172 11.08 -13.15 7.76
C TYR A 172 11.10 -14.68 7.88
N GLU A 173 11.35 -15.15 9.09
CA GLU A 173 11.23 -16.56 9.43
C GLU A 173 10.02 -16.76 10.34
N GLU A 174 9.22 -17.79 10.05
CA GLU A 174 8.14 -18.20 10.95
C GLU A 174 8.73 -18.59 12.30
N ASP A 175 8.15 -18.09 13.35
CA ASP A 175 8.54 -18.41 14.71
C ASP A 175 7.38 -19.00 15.52
N CYS A 176 7.67 -19.65 16.62
CA CYS A 176 6.64 -20.26 17.46
C CYS A 176 5.89 -19.25 18.35
N SER A 177 6.25 -17.97 18.30
CA SER A 177 5.69 -16.93 19.19
C SER A 177 4.18 -16.73 18.99
N LEU A 178 3.69 -16.95 17.75
CA LEU A 178 2.27 -16.83 17.43
C LEU A 178 1.48 -18.15 17.61
N GLY A 179 2.17 -19.28 17.81
CA GLY A 179 1.56 -20.61 17.86
C GLY A 179 0.97 -21.08 16.51
N LYS A 180 1.15 -20.34 15.43
CA LYS A 180 0.70 -20.59 14.04
C LYS A 180 1.48 -19.73 13.06
N GLU A 181 1.36 -20.06 11.77
CA GLU A 181 1.92 -19.23 10.68
C GLU A 181 1.36 -17.80 10.72
N LEU A 182 2.18 -16.81 10.33
CA LEU A 182 1.84 -15.38 10.35
C LEU A 182 0.49 -15.09 9.67
N TYR A 183 0.30 -15.52 8.43
CA TYR A 183 -0.93 -15.23 7.70
C TYR A 183 -2.18 -15.85 8.35
N ALA A 184 -2.03 -17.01 9.00
CA ALA A 184 -3.12 -17.61 9.77
C ALA A 184 -3.47 -16.80 11.03
N ALA A 185 -2.46 -16.25 11.71
CA ALA A 185 -2.66 -15.35 12.84
C ALA A 185 -3.40 -14.07 12.42
N LEU A 186 -2.97 -13.45 11.30
CA LEU A 186 -3.63 -12.27 10.74
C LEU A 186 -5.07 -12.56 10.31
N ALA A 187 -5.34 -13.73 9.70
CA ALA A 187 -6.69 -14.13 9.32
C ALA A 187 -7.62 -14.28 10.53
N ASP A 188 -7.13 -14.88 11.62
CA ASP A 188 -7.88 -14.99 12.87
C ASP A 188 -8.19 -13.61 13.49
N LEU A 189 -7.26 -12.67 13.40
CA LEU A 189 -7.42 -11.33 13.94
C LEU A 189 -8.49 -10.52 13.21
N VAL A 190 -8.66 -10.73 11.90
CA VAL A 190 -9.60 -9.97 11.06
C VAL A 190 -10.91 -10.70 10.75
N LYS A 191 -11.10 -11.92 11.25
CA LYS A 191 -12.28 -12.76 10.94
C LYS A 191 -13.62 -12.17 11.36
N GLU A 192 -13.63 -11.33 12.40
CA GLU A 192 -14.84 -10.73 12.95
C GLU A 192 -15.43 -9.61 12.07
N TYR A 193 -14.63 -8.99 11.20
CA TYR A 193 -15.09 -7.90 10.34
C TYR A 193 -15.78 -8.44 9.08
N ASP A 194 -16.80 -7.76 8.57
CA ASP A 194 -17.64 -8.25 7.47
C ASP A 194 -17.15 -7.86 6.07
N TYR A 195 -16.10 -7.06 5.96
CA TYR A 195 -15.53 -6.65 4.67
C TYR A 195 -14.67 -7.75 4.01
N PRO A 196 -14.43 -7.67 2.68
CA PRO A 196 -13.55 -8.60 1.98
C PRO A 196 -12.09 -8.45 2.42
N VAL A 197 -11.39 -9.59 2.55
CA VAL A 197 -9.96 -9.64 2.88
C VAL A 197 -9.24 -10.52 1.86
N CYS A 198 -8.19 -9.97 1.25
CA CYS A 198 -7.28 -10.70 0.37
C CYS A 198 -5.94 -10.89 1.05
N PHE A 199 -5.37 -12.09 0.91
CA PHE A 199 -4.02 -12.44 1.36
C PHE A 199 -3.10 -12.68 0.18
N ASN A 200 -1.82 -12.35 0.36
CA ASN A 200 -0.74 -12.55 -0.61
C ASN A 200 -0.98 -11.81 -1.94
N PHE A 201 -1.61 -10.65 -1.88
CA PHE A 201 -1.73 -9.78 -3.06
C PHE A 201 -0.34 -9.36 -3.54
N PRO A 202 -0.06 -9.33 -4.87
CA PRO A 202 1.27 -9.04 -5.39
C PRO A 202 1.64 -7.54 -5.23
N VAL A 203 1.90 -7.13 -4.00
CA VAL A 203 2.36 -5.80 -3.59
C VAL A 203 3.34 -5.95 -2.43
N GLY A 204 4.45 -5.22 -2.45
CA GLY A 204 5.46 -5.21 -1.40
C GLY A 204 6.89 -5.32 -1.94
N HIS A 205 7.80 -5.83 -1.10
CA HIS A 205 9.22 -6.02 -1.46
C HIS A 205 9.43 -7.33 -2.23
N VAL A 206 8.82 -7.40 -3.41
CA VAL A 206 8.79 -8.56 -4.29
C VAL A 206 9.04 -8.15 -5.74
N THR A 207 9.48 -9.08 -6.59
CA THR A 207 9.72 -8.82 -8.01
C THR A 207 8.45 -8.31 -8.70
N HIS A 208 7.30 -8.92 -8.43
CA HIS A 208 6.01 -8.50 -8.99
C HIS A 208 5.28 -7.56 -8.02
N ASN A 209 5.80 -6.35 -7.84
CA ASN A 209 5.19 -5.30 -7.03
C ASN A 209 4.26 -4.44 -7.90
N LEU A 210 2.98 -4.79 -7.94
CA LEU A 210 1.98 -4.08 -8.74
C LEU A 210 1.84 -2.62 -8.30
N PRO A 211 1.90 -1.64 -9.23
CA PRO A 211 1.71 -0.23 -8.86
C PRO A 211 0.28 0.04 -8.40
N LEU A 212 0.14 0.62 -7.22
CA LEU A 212 -1.15 0.96 -6.63
C LEU A 212 -1.28 2.47 -6.45
N ILE A 213 -2.43 3.02 -6.85
CA ILE A 213 -2.71 4.46 -6.74
C ILE A 213 -3.33 4.73 -5.37
N ASN A 214 -2.52 5.21 -4.42
CA ASN A 214 -3.01 5.73 -3.15
C ASN A 214 -3.90 6.95 -3.38
N GLY A 215 -5.06 6.97 -2.73
CA GLY A 215 -6.06 8.02 -2.87
C GLY A 215 -7.08 7.81 -3.99
N ALA A 216 -6.93 6.78 -4.82
CA ALA A 216 -7.90 6.45 -5.86
C ALA A 216 -9.08 5.65 -5.32
N LYS A 217 -10.27 5.87 -5.89
CA LYS A 217 -11.43 5.00 -5.63
C LYS A 217 -11.25 3.67 -6.37
N VAL A 218 -11.59 2.59 -5.71
CA VAL A 218 -11.50 1.24 -6.28
C VAL A 218 -12.73 0.41 -5.95
N GLU A 219 -13.01 -0.54 -6.83
CA GLU A 219 -13.84 -1.70 -6.57
C GLU A 219 -12.93 -2.89 -6.28
N PHE A 220 -13.16 -3.56 -5.17
CA PHE A 220 -12.38 -4.67 -4.67
C PHE A 220 -13.28 -5.89 -4.51
N VAL A 221 -13.01 -6.94 -5.28
CA VAL A 221 -13.78 -8.17 -5.31
C VAL A 221 -12.91 -9.35 -4.92
N VAL A 222 -13.23 -9.99 -3.81
CA VAL A 222 -12.63 -11.27 -3.41
C VAL A 222 -13.60 -12.38 -3.76
N GLY A 223 -13.39 -12.99 -4.93
CA GLY A 223 -14.26 -14.02 -5.49
C GLY A 223 -13.90 -15.45 -5.04
N LYS A 224 -14.64 -16.41 -5.58
CA LYS A 224 -14.40 -17.84 -5.32
C LYS A 224 -13.13 -18.36 -6.01
N LYS A 225 -12.72 -17.77 -7.11
CA LYS A 225 -11.60 -18.24 -7.94
C LYS A 225 -10.43 -17.25 -7.97
N ASN A 226 -10.71 -15.97 -7.96
CA ASN A 226 -9.74 -14.88 -8.14
C ASN A 226 -10.08 -13.70 -7.23
N VAL A 227 -9.14 -12.80 -7.15
CA VAL A 227 -9.31 -11.47 -6.55
C VAL A 227 -9.17 -10.44 -7.66
N GLU A 228 -10.04 -9.44 -7.67
CA GLU A 228 -10.01 -8.35 -8.64
C GLU A 228 -9.94 -7.00 -7.91
N LEU A 229 -9.03 -6.13 -8.36
CA LEU A 229 -8.92 -4.75 -7.92
C LEU A 229 -9.02 -3.85 -9.15
N LYS A 230 -10.08 -3.05 -9.21
CA LYS A 230 -10.36 -2.16 -10.33
C LYS A 230 -10.45 -0.72 -9.85
N PHE A 231 -9.68 0.17 -10.47
CA PHE A 231 -9.80 1.60 -10.24
C PHE A 231 -11.08 2.13 -10.92
N ILE A 232 -11.84 2.94 -10.19
CA ILE A 232 -13.09 3.56 -10.67
C ILE A 232 -12.88 5.07 -10.77
N CYS A 233 -13.22 5.63 -11.96
CA CYS A 233 -13.18 7.06 -12.25
C CYS A 233 -14.40 7.77 -11.65
#